data_bc750caf9a66fcba33bd7de9bfe67566
#
_entry.id   bc750caf9a66fcba33bd7de9bfe67566
#
_cell.length_a   1.000
_cell.length_b   1.000
_cell.length_c   1.000
_cell.angle_alpha   90.00
_cell.angle_beta   90.00
_cell.angle_gamma   90.00
#
_symmetry.space_group_name_H-M   'P 1'
#
loop_
_entity.id
_entity.type
_entity.pdbx_description
1 polymer ?
#
loop_
_entity_poly.entity_id
_entity_poly.type
_entity_poly.pdbx_seq_one_letter_code
_entity_poly.pdbx_strand_id
1 'polypeptide(L)'
;MCDELTQHDADEFLRRSGMTRRQFGKLSAAAGMAVMFPPVANAQDVTEHDVEVSTPDGTADCYFVHPASGPAPAVLVWPDILGLRPAFRAMGMRLAQSGYAVLVVNPFYR
;
A
#
# COMPACT_ATOMS: atom_id res chain seq x y z
N MET A 1 0.21 19.68 1.47
CA MET A 1 0.22 21.00 0.83
C MET A 1 0.91 20.84 -0.51
N CYS A 2 0.16 21.00 -1.60
CA CYS A 2 0.76 21.03 -2.94
C CYS A 2 1.24 22.46 -3.17
N ASP A 3 2.53 22.65 -3.32
CA ASP A 3 3.10 23.93 -3.68
C ASP A 3 3.05 24.17 -5.20
N GLU A 4 3.29 25.41 -5.62
CA GLU A 4 3.28 25.78 -7.03
C GLU A 4 4.35 25.03 -7.85
N LEU A 5 5.45 24.63 -7.21
CA LEU A 5 6.51 23.85 -7.85
C LEU A 5 6.04 22.47 -8.24
N THR A 6 5.26 21.81 -7.39
CA THR A 6 4.69 20.48 -7.68
C THR A 6 3.72 20.53 -8.87
N GLN A 7 2.94 21.59 -8.99
CA GLN A 7 2.04 21.77 -10.16
C GLN A 7 2.83 22.05 -11.45
N HIS A 8 3.86 22.85 -11.36
CA HIS A 8 4.74 23.15 -12.49
C HIS A 8 5.45 21.88 -13.00
N ASP A 9 5.98 21.07 -12.09
CA ASP A 9 6.68 19.83 -12.44
C ASP A 9 5.72 18.80 -13.06
N ALA A 10 4.49 18.72 -12.57
CA ALA A 10 3.44 17.88 -13.17
C ALA A 10 3.06 18.34 -14.58
N ASP A 11 2.94 19.66 -14.79
CA ASP A 11 2.62 20.22 -16.11
C ASP A 11 3.78 20.05 -17.11
N GLU A 12 5.02 20.13 -16.65
CA GLU A 12 6.21 19.86 -17.48
C GLU A 12 6.32 18.38 -17.85
N PHE A 13 6.05 17.48 -16.92
CA PHE A 13 6.00 16.04 -17.18
C PHE A 13 4.94 15.68 -18.23
N LEU A 14 3.73 16.23 -18.09
CA LEU A 14 2.64 16.01 -19.03
C LEU A 14 2.97 16.53 -20.44
N ARG A 15 3.66 17.68 -20.53
CA ARG A 15 4.13 18.25 -21.80
C ARG A 15 5.18 17.37 -22.49
N ARG A 16 6.13 16.85 -21.72
CA ARG A 16 7.18 15.95 -22.25
C ARG A 16 6.64 14.59 -22.68
N SER A 17 5.67 14.06 -21.98
CA SER A 17 5.08 12.76 -22.28
C SER A 17 4.07 12.78 -23.42
N GLY A 18 3.68 13.97 -23.93
CA GLY A 18 2.63 14.12 -24.94
C GLY A 18 1.24 13.69 -24.47
N MET A 19 1.06 13.49 -23.17
CA MET A 19 -0.16 12.99 -22.55
C MET A 19 -1.05 14.13 -22.09
N THR A 20 -2.35 14.06 -22.40
CA THR A 20 -3.30 15.06 -21.91
C THR A 20 -3.65 14.80 -20.44
N ARG A 21 -4.05 15.84 -19.70
CA ARG A 21 -4.53 15.72 -18.30
C ARG A 21 -5.67 14.69 -18.17
N ARG A 22 -6.52 14.59 -19.17
CA ARG A 22 -7.62 13.63 -19.19
C ARG A 22 -7.14 12.19 -19.37
N GLN A 23 -6.12 11.97 -20.18
CA GLN A 23 -5.49 10.66 -20.37
C GLN A 23 -4.74 10.24 -19.11
N PHE A 24 -4.02 11.18 -18.49
CA PHE A 24 -3.36 10.94 -17.20
C PHE A 24 -4.37 10.57 -16.11
N GLY A 25 -5.48 11.31 -15.99
CA GLY A 25 -6.54 11.01 -15.05
C GLY A 25 -7.18 9.62 -15.27
N LYS A 26 -7.38 9.22 -16.53
CA LYS A 26 -7.88 7.88 -16.86
C LYS A 26 -6.86 6.78 -16.55
N LEU A 27 -5.58 7.04 -16.81
CA LEU A 27 -4.50 6.11 -16.54
C LEU A 27 -4.31 5.92 -15.01
N SER A 28 -4.34 7.00 -14.25
CA SER A 28 -4.21 6.96 -12.79
C SER A 28 -5.42 6.32 -12.10
N ALA A 29 -6.61 6.44 -12.68
CA ALA A 29 -7.82 5.79 -12.17
C ALA A 29 -7.90 4.30 -12.55
N ALA A 30 -7.35 3.91 -13.71
CA ALA A 30 -7.38 2.53 -14.21
C ALA A 30 -6.19 1.68 -13.73
N ALA A 31 -5.03 2.32 -13.55
CA ALA A 31 -3.85 1.68 -12.99
C ALA A 31 -3.83 1.95 -11.49
N GLY A 32 -4.45 1.07 -10.72
CA GLY A 32 -4.27 1.10 -9.26
C GLY A 32 -2.79 1.23 -8.93
N MET A 33 -2.45 1.83 -7.80
CA MET A 33 -1.07 2.11 -7.35
C MET A 33 -0.11 0.92 -7.46
N ALA A 34 -0.62 -0.29 -7.57
CA ALA A 34 0.16 -1.52 -7.77
C ALA A 34 1.00 -1.52 -9.07
N VAL A 35 0.60 -0.75 -10.09
CA VAL A 35 1.33 -0.69 -11.36
C VAL A 35 2.47 0.33 -11.34
N MET A 36 2.47 1.25 -10.39
CA MET A 36 3.50 2.28 -10.27
C MET A 36 4.79 1.79 -9.60
N PHE A 37 4.74 0.65 -8.92
CA PHE A 37 5.92 0.12 -8.24
C PHE A 37 6.45 -1.09 -9.01
N PRO A 38 7.76 -1.15 -9.28
CA PRO A 38 8.34 -2.34 -9.87
C PRO A 38 8.09 -3.55 -8.94
N PRO A 39 7.99 -4.76 -9.50
CA PRO A 39 7.87 -5.96 -8.69
C PRO A 39 9.07 -6.08 -7.74
N VAL A 40 8.84 -6.70 -6.59
CA VAL A 40 9.91 -6.96 -5.63
C VAL A 40 10.90 -7.94 -6.25
N ALA A 41 12.18 -7.56 -6.31
CA ALA A 41 13.24 -8.45 -6.78
C ALA A 41 13.39 -9.62 -5.79
N ASN A 42 13.44 -10.84 -6.32
CA ASN A 42 13.52 -12.07 -5.51
C ASN A 42 12.37 -12.18 -4.50
N ALA A 43 11.16 -11.85 -4.92
CA ALA A 43 9.96 -11.93 -4.08
C ALA A 43 9.81 -13.34 -3.49
N GLN A 44 9.63 -13.40 -2.17
CA GLN A 44 9.34 -14.63 -1.46
C GLN A 44 7.85 -15.00 -1.59
N ASP A 45 7.55 -16.29 -1.51
CA ASP A 45 6.18 -16.74 -1.36
C ASP A 45 5.63 -16.27 -0.01
N VAL A 46 4.41 -15.77 -0.01
CA VAL A 46 3.76 -15.20 1.16
C VAL A 46 2.42 -15.86 1.45
N THR A 47 2.02 -15.82 2.71
CA THR A 47 0.68 -16.18 3.16
C THR A 47 0.01 -14.94 3.70
N GLU A 48 -1.25 -14.72 3.31
CA GLU A 48 -2.05 -13.57 3.75
C GLU A 48 -3.39 -14.01 4.31
N HIS A 49 -3.88 -13.30 5.30
CA HIS A 49 -5.22 -13.50 5.85
C HIS A 49 -5.66 -12.30 6.70
N ASP A 50 -6.96 -12.14 6.85
CA ASP A 50 -7.51 -11.19 7.80
C ASP A 50 -7.49 -11.80 9.21
N VAL A 51 -7.10 -11.01 10.20
CA VAL A 51 -7.01 -11.42 11.61
C VAL A 51 -7.78 -10.44 12.49
N GLU A 52 -8.34 -10.96 13.55
CA GLU A 52 -8.99 -10.18 14.60
C GLU A 52 -8.11 -10.09 15.82
N VAL A 53 -7.87 -8.87 16.29
CA VAL A 53 -7.07 -8.61 17.49
C VAL A 53 -7.99 -8.05 18.56
N SER A 54 -8.11 -8.80 19.66
CA SER A 54 -8.89 -8.37 20.82
C SER A 54 -8.16 -7.27 21.59
N THR A 55 -8.84 -6.15 21.83
CA THR A 55 -8.34 -5.01 22.58
C THR A 55 -9.26 -4.67 23.74
N PRO A 56 -8.85 -3.87 24.74
CA PRO A 56 -9.73 -3.41 25.81
C PRO A 56 -10.98 -2.66 25.32
N ASP A 57 -10.90 -2.06 24.14
CA ASP A 57 -11.96 -1.22 23.55
C ASP A 57 -12.81 -1.93 22.48
N GLY A 58 -12.50 -3.19 22.17
CA GLY A 58 -13.21 -3.97 21.16
C GLY A 58 -12.29 -4.90 20.37
N THR A 59 -12.78 -5.38 19.25
CA THR A 59 -12.03 -6.27 18.35
C THR A 59 -11.64 -5.53 17.09
N ALA A 60 -10.32 -5.43 16.86
CA ALA A 60 -9.77 -4.79 15.68
C ALA A 60 -9.60 -5.82 14.55
N ASP A 61 -10.18 -5.53 13.41
CA ASP A 61 -9.92 -6.26 12.17
C ASP A 61 -8.61 -5.76 11.53
N CYS A 62 -7.73 -6.66 11.21
CA CYS A 62 -6.40 -6.35 10.68
C CYS A 62 -6.08 -7.24 9.48
N TYR A 63 -5.19 -6.78 8.65
CA TYR A 63 -4.61 -7.58 7.58
C TYR A 63 -3.22 -8.06 7.98
N PHE A 64 -3.00 -9.37 7.93
CA PHE A 64 -1.71 -9.98 8.24
C PHE A 64 -1.15 -10.71 7.04
N VAL A 65 0.11 -10.43 6.72
CA VAL A 65 0.82 -11.07 5.62
C VAL A 65 2.27 -11.33 6.01
N HIS A 66 2.76 -12.51 5.71
CA HIS A 66 4.09 -12.94 6.11
C HIS A 66 4.70 -13.91 5.09
N PRO A 67 6.03 -14.10 5.07
CA PRO A 67 6.65 -15.16 4.29
C PRO A 67 6.05 -16.53 4.59
N ALA A 68 5.88 -17.35 3.57
CA ALA A 68 5.25 -18.68 3.71
C ALA A 68 6.07 -19.63 4.58
N SER A 69 7.37 -19.40 4.74
CA SER A 69 8.27 -20.24 5.53
C SER A 69 9.27 -19.43 6.33
N GLY A 70 9.60 -19.94 7.49
CA GLY A 70 10.63 -19.39 8.38
C GLY A 70 10.20 -18.20 9.22
N PRO A 71 11.01 -17.84 10.23
CA PRO A 71 10.80 -16.65 11.03
C PRO A 71 11.11 -15.40 10.22
N ALA A 72 10.38 -14.32 10.49
CA ALA A 72 10.56 -13.02 9.82
C ALA A 72 10.47 -11.87 10.82
N PRO A 73 11.25 -10.80 10.65
CA PRO A 73 11.11 -9.61 11.47
C PRO A 73 9.72 -9.01 11.28
N ALA A 74 9.13 -8.53 12.37
CA ALA A 74 7.78 -7.98 12.38
C ALA A 74 7.75 -6.51 12.01
N VAL A 75 6.76 -6.12 11.22
CA VAL A 75 6.47 -4.72 10.87
C VAL A 75 4.99 -4.44 11.16
N LEU A 76 4.73 -3.38 11.90
CA LEU A 76 3.40 -2.84 12.11
C LEU A 76 3.20 -1.65 11.16
N VAL A 77 2.18 -1.73 10.28
CA VAL A 77 1.81 -0.65 9.39
C VAL A 77 0.57 0.05 9.94
N TRP A 78 0.71 1.34 10.21
CA TRP A 78 -0.40 2.19 10.66
C TRP A 78 -0.92 2.97 9.45
N PRO A 79 -2.16 2.72 9.00
CA PRO A 79 -2.73 3.40 7.84
C PRO A 79 -2.97 4.89 8.08
N ASP A 80 -3.28 5.58 7.00
CA ASP A 80 -3.69 6.98 7.03
C ASP A 80 -5.16 7.15 7.49
N ILE A 81 -5.66 8.37 7.40
CA ILE A 81 -7.03 8.76 7.78
C ILE A 81 -8.14 7.96 7.06
N LEU A 82 -7.83 7.32 5.94
CA LEU A 82 -8.78 6.49 5.18
C LEU A 82 -8.80 5.02 5.63
N GLY A 83 -7.96 4.65 6.60
CA GLY A 83 -7.93 3.35 7.23
C GLY A 83 -7.38 2.21 6.38
N LEU A 84 -7.78 0.98 6.73
CA LEU A 84 -7.33 -0.23 6.06
C LEU A 84 -8.00 -0.34 4.68
N ARG A 85 -7.26 -0.03 3.64
CA ARG A 85 -7.70 -0.04 2.25
C ARG A 85 -6.74 -0.81 1.35
N PRO A 86 -7.11 -1.13 0.10
CA PRO A 86 -6.29 -1.95 -0.80
C PRO A 86 -4.85 -1.46 -0.98
N ALA A 87 -4.60 -0.15 -0.94
CA ALA A 87 -3.25 0.41 -1.03
C ALA A 87 -2.34 -0.06 0.12
N PHE A 88 -2.84 -0.08 1.35
CA PHE A 88 -2.08 -0.56 2.51
C PHE A 88 -1.91 -2.08 2.52
N ARG A 89 -2.89 -2.83 2.03
CA ARG A 89 -2.74 -4.28 1.80
C ARG A 89 -1.62 -4.55 0.78
N ALA A 90 -1.58 -3.81 -0.32
CA ALA A 90 -0.52 -3.92 -1.32
C ALA A 90 0.86 -3.56 -0.75
N MET A 91 0.96 -2.54 0.11
CA MET A 91 2.20 -2.19 0.82
C MET A 91 2.65 -3.31 1.76
N GLY A 92 1.73 -3.89 2.53
CA GLY A 92 2.00 -5.03 3.39
C GLY A 92 2.50 -6.25 2.61
N MET A 93 1.85 -6.55 1.49
CA MET A 93 2.24 -7.62 0.57
C MET A 93 3.69 -7.45 0.07
N ARG A 94 4.05 -6.25 -0.37
CA ARG A 94 5.41 -5.95 -0.85
C ARG A 94 6.47 -6.13 0.24
N LEU A 95 6.18 -5.69 1.45
CA LEU A 95 7.07 -5.89 2.59
C LEU A 95 7.22 -7.37 2.93
N ALA A 96 6.14 -8.14 2.90
CA ALA A 96 6.19 -9.59 3.14
C ALA A 96 6.99 -10.32 2.06
N GLN A 97 6.82 -9.96 0.80
CA GLN A 97 7.63 -10.48 -0.31
C GLN A 97 9.12 -10.15 -0.14
N SER A 98 9.45 -9.09 0.59
CA SER A 98 10.82 -8.69 0.94
C SER A 98 11.33 -9.36 2.23
N GLY A 99 10.56 -10.22 2.87
CA GLY A 99 10.99 -11.03 4.01
C GLY A 99 10.50 -10.55 5.38
N TYR A 100 9.46 -9.73 5.47
CA TYR A 100 8.90 -9.23 6.73
C TYR A 100 7.54 -9.87 7.05
N ALA A 101 7.25 -10.06 8.33
CA ALA A 101 5.90 -10.37 8.79
C ALA A 101 5.17 -9.06 9.10
N VAL A 102 4.09 -8.78 8.37
CA VAL A 102 3.46 -7.45 8.36
C VAL A 102 2.04 -7.52 8.87
N LEU A 103 1.74 -6.70 9.88
CA LEU A 103 0.39 -6.45 10.35
C LEU A 103 -0.03 -5.04 9.95
N VAL A 104 -1.07 -4.94 9.12
CA VAL A 104 -1.71 -3.67 8.79
C VAL A 104 -2.98 -3.55 9.62
N VAL A 105 -3.00 -2.59 10.54
CA VAL A 105 -4.10 -2.42 11.48
C VAL A 105 -5.25 -1.61 10.88
N ASN A 106 -6.47 -1.85 11.36
CA ASN A 106 -7.59 -0.95 11.13
C ASN A 106 -7.80 -0.07 12.37
N PRO A 107 -7.39 1.21 12.36
CA PRO A 107 -7.54 2.08 13.52
C PRO A 107 -8.99 2.51 13.78
N PHE A 108 -9.89 2.24 12.84
CA PHE A 108 -11.32 2.63 12.90
C PHE A 108 -12.24 1.44 13.21
N TYR A 109 -11.77 0.48 13.98
CA TYR A 109 -12.54 -0.71 14.35
C TYR A 109 -13.65 -0.47 15.39
N ARG A 110 -13.80 0.76 15.85
CA ARG A 110 -14.84 1.21 16.80
C ARG A 110 -15.94 2.00 16.13
#